data_b57e5c35ad92114bb1f0dab14078b524
#
_entry.id   b57e5c35ad92114bb1f0dab14078b524
#
_cell.length_a   1.000
_cell.length_b   1.000
_cell.length_c   1.000
_cell.angle_alpha   90.00
_cell.angle_beta   90.00
_cell.angle_gamma   90.00
#
_symmetry.space_group_name_H-M   'P 1'
#
loop_
_entity.id
_entity.type
_entity.pdbx_description
1 polymer ?
#
loop_
_entity_poly.entity_id
_entity_poly.type
_entity_poly.pdbx_seq_one_letter_code
_entity_poly.pdbx_strand_id
1 'polypeptide(L)'
;MIRRPPRSTQSRSSAASDVYKRQQIMAWFMDEYGMINGHTPGIVTGKPLELGGSLGRNAATGRGTAIIARETADLLNMDLNGARIVIQGFGNVGSFAGNFLNEMGSKIIAVSNVNGGLIDPDGLDIPSLIEHNEKNKTIKGFSQGKAISNDEILNVECDFLIPAALGGVIHKMNVDKLNCKVIIEAANGPVTPPADDILFKKGIHVVPDILTNAGGVTVSYFEWVQNLQQFQWTEDEVNAKLESKMVAAFKEVGNMMTSKDTSMRMAAFAVAIDRVANSFELRGV
;
A
#
# COMPACT_ATOMS: atom_id res chain seq x y z
N MET A 1 8.83 -29.79 21.99
CA MET A 1 8.07 -30.51 20.92
C MET A 1 6.93 -29.59 20.48
N ILE A 2 7.13 -28.81 19.40
CA ILE A 2 6.12 -27.87 18.90
C ILE A 2 4.99 -28.71 18.29
N ARG A 3 3.81 -28.66 18.90
CA ARG A 3 2.62 -29.28 18.31
C ARG A 3 2.24 -28.50 17.05
N ARG A 4 2.37 -29.14 15.88
CA ARG A 4 1.82 -28.58 14.63
C ARG A 4 0.31 -28.39 14.82
N PRO A 5 -0.23 -27.18 14.47
CA PRO A 5 -1.67 -27.02 14.46
C PRO A 5 -2.31 -28.00 13.46
N PRO A 6 -3.52 -28.50 13.72
CA PRO A 6 -4.22 -29.39 12.81
C PRO A 6 -4.42 -28.71 11.45
N ARG A 7 -4.24 -29.46 10.36
CA ARG A 7 -4.56 -28.99 9.00
C ARG A 7 -6.05 -28.67 8.95
N SER A 8 -6.41 -27.39 9.07
CA SER A 8 -7.77 -26.97 8.75
C SER A 8 -7.95 -27.00 7.24
N THR A 9 -8.96 -27.72 6.78
CA THR A 9 -9.51 -27.56 5.43
C THR A 9 -9.78 -26.08 5.20
N GLN A 10 -9.10 -25.51 4.18
CA GLN A 10 -9.28 -24.13 3.80
C GLN A 10 -10.72 -23.85 3.35
N SER A 11 -11.57 -23.46 4.28
CA SER A 11 -12.74 -22.65 3.93
C SER A 11 -12.22 -21.28 3.51
N ARG A 12 -12.68 -20.74 2.39
CA ARG A 12 -12.34 -19.43 1.87
C ARG A 12 -12.55 -18.38 2.97
N SER A 13 -11.46 -17.99 3.62
CA SER A 13 -11.44 -17.00 4.69
C SER A 13 -11.57 -15.61 4.07
N SER A 14 -12.49 -14.80 4.58
CA SER A 14 -12.59 -13.39 4.19
C SER A 14 -11.31 -12.63 4.58
N ALA A 15 -10.95 -11.56 3.85
CA ALA A 15 -9.76 -10.76 4.14
C ALA A 15 -9.69 -10.30 5.62
N ALA A 16 -10.83 -9.96 6.23
CA ALA A 16 -10.93 -9.62 7.65
C ALA A 16 -10.53 -10.78 8.57
N SER A 17 -10.90 -12.03 8.24
CA SER A 17 -10.51 -13.21 9.01
C SER A 17 -9.02 -13.53 8.87
N ASP A 18 -8.39 -13.19 7.73
CA ASP A 18 -6.96 -13.36 7.53
C ASP A 18 -6.13 -12.33 8.32
N VAL A 19 -6.59 -11.10 8.40
CA VAL A 19 -5.97 -10.08 9.26
C VAL A 19 -6.04 -10.50 10.72
N TYR A 20 -7.21 -10.92 11.20
CA TYR A 20 -7.40 -11.40 12.57
C TYR A 20 -6.53 -12.63 12.89
N LYS A 21 -6.46 -13.60 11.97
CA LYS A 21 -5.58 -14.77 12.12
C LYS A 21 -4.10 -14.39 12.20
N ARG A 22 -3.67 -13.39 11.42
CA ARG A 22 -2.28 -12.90 11.47
C ARG A 22 -1.99 -12.22 12.80
N GLN A 23 -2.89 -11.38 13.30
CA GLN A 23 -2.75 -10.74 14.60
C GLN A 23 -2.69 -11.79 15.73
N GLN A 24 -3.53 -12.82 15.68
CA GLN A 24 -3.50 -13.94 16.63
C GLN A 24 -2.18 -14.70 16.59
N ILE A 25 -1.62 -14.94 15.40
CA ILE A 25 -0.30 -15.59 15.27
C ILE A 25 0.78 -14.72 15.89
N MET A 26 0.75 -13.40 15.71
CA MET A 26 1.71 -12.50 16.34
C MET A 26 1.58 -12.51 17.88
N ALA A 27 0.36 -12.59 18.40
CA ALA A 27 0.13 -12.77 19.83
C ALA A 27 0.76 -14.06 20.37
N TRP A 28 0.61 -15.18 19.65
CA TRP A 28 1.24 -16.44 20.03
C TRP A 28 2.77 -16.40 19.99
N PHE A 29 3.34 -15.74 18.98
CA PHE A 29 4.80 -15.54 18.92
C PHE A 29 5.31 -14.74 20.11
N MET A 30 4.61 -13.66 20.47
CA MET A 30 4.97 -12.84 21.62
C MET A 30 4.91 -13.64 22.93
N ASP A 31 3.85 -14.43 23.10
CA ASP A 31 3.62 -15.23 24.29
C ASP A 31 4.71 -16.31 24.45
N GLU A 32 4.94 -17.12 23.40
CA GLU A 32 5.97 -18.17 23.41
C GLU A 32 7.38 -17.63 23.66
N TYR A 33 7.73 -16.51 23.03
CA TYR A 33 9.02 -15.85 23.26
C TYR A 33 9.12 -15.32 24.71
N GLY A 34 8.03 -14.75 25.19
CA GLY A 34 7.95 -14.19 26.56
C GLY A 34 8.11 -15.22 27.66
N MET A 35 7.68 -16.47 27.44
CA MET A 35 7.89 -17.57 28.40
C MET A 35 9.38 -17.89 28.64
N ILE A 36 10.23 -17.64 27.65
CA ILE A 36 11.68 -17.96 27.71
C ILE A 36 12.47 -16.71 28.13
N ASN A 37 12.14 -15.55 27.56
CA ASN A 37 12.96 -14.34 27.63
C ASN A 37 12.36 -13.22 28.50
N GLY A 38 11.19 -13.47 29.14
CA GLY A 38 10.42 -12.45 29.84
C GLY A 38 9.57 -11.61 28.90
N HIS A 39 8.73 -10.76 29.46
CA HIS A 39 7.78 -9.93 28.70
C HIS A 39 8.49 -8.99 27.73
N THR A 40 8.41 -9.29 26.45
CA THR A 40 9.11 -8.55 25.38
C THR A 40 8.13 -8.26 24.22
N PRO A 41 7.17 -7.32 24.38
CA PRO A 41 6.13 -7.06 23.37
C PRO A 41 6.67 -6.53 22.05
N GLY A 42 7.88 -5.95 22.04
CA GLY A 42 8.55 -5.48 20.83
C GLY A 42 9.11 -6.58 19.91
N ILE A 43 9.04 -7.88 20.28
CA ILE A 43 9.61 -8.97 19.47
C ILE A 43 8.87 -9.14 18.12
N VAL A 44 7.62 -8.77 18.05
CA VAL A 44 6.79 -8.83 16.84
C VAL A 44 5.96 -7.57 16.67
N THR A 45 5.54 -7.29 15.44
CA THR A 45 4.59 -6.22 15.11
C THR A 45 3.35 -6.78 14.40
N GLY A 46 2.27 -5.98 14.35
CA GLY A 46 0.99 -6.44 13.84
C GLY A 46 0.19 -7.23 14.85
N LYS A 47 0.40 -6.95 16.15
CA LYS A 47 -0.37 -7.53 17.27
C LYS A 47 -1.78 -6.94 17.36
N PRO A 48 -2.71 -7.63 18.06
CA PRO A 48 -3.93 -6.99 18.55
C PRO A 48 -3.63 -5.74 19.36
N LEU A 49 -4.54 -4.75 19.33
CA LEU A 49 -4.38 -3.48 20.04
C LEU A 49 -4.21 -3.69 21.55
N GLU A 50 -4.97 -4.65 22.10
CA GLU A 50 -4.96 -5.03 23.52
C GLU A 50 -3.62 -5.61 23.98
N LEU A 51 -2.80 -6.07 23.04
CA LEU A 51 -1.46 -6.63 23.28
C LEU A 51 -0.33 -5.71 22.82
N GLY A 52 -0.61 -4.42 22.71
CA GLY A 52 0.38 -3.41 22.33
C GLY A 52 0.52 -3.22 20.81
N GLY A 53 -0.50 -3.56 20.01
CA GLY A 53 -0.62 -3.16 18.63
C GLY A 53 -0.75 -1.64 18.49
N SER A 54 -0.39 -1.08 17.32
CA SER A 54 -0.50 0.35 17.07
C SER A 54 -1.84 0.72 16.43
N LEU A 55 -2.46 1.78 16.92
CA LEU A 55 -3.55 2.46 16.22
C LEU A 55 -3.12 2.89 14.81
N GLY A 56 -4.06 2.98 13.89
CA GLY A 56 -3.78 3.36 12.49
C GLY A 56 -3.07 2.30 11.64
N ARG A 57 -2.57 1.18 12.22
CA ARG A 57 -1.78 0.17 11.50
C ARG A 57 -2.54 -0.47 10.33
N ASN A 58 -3.84 -0.72 10.49
CA ASN A 58 -4.66 -1.38 9.45
C ASN A 58 -4.78 -0.52 8.19
N ALA A 59 -4.91 0.78 8.35
CA ALA A 59 -5.05 1.74 7.26
C ALA A 59 -3.69 2.27 6.72
N ALA A 60 -2.59 2.03 7.43
CA ALA A 60 -1.30 2.68 7.21
C ALA A 60 -0.76 2.57 5.78
N THR A 61 -0.89 1.40 5.14
CA THR A 61 -0.40 1.21 3.77
C THR A 61 -1.26 2.01 2.78
N GLY A 62 -2.60 1.94 2.90
CA GLY A 62 -3.50 2.72 2.05
C GLY A 62 -3.36 4.23 2.27
N ARG A 63 -3.21 4.67 3.52
CA ARG A 63 -2.93 6.08 3.85
C ARG A 63 -1.60 6.55 3.26
N GLY A 64 -0.54 5.75 3.40
CA GLY A 64 0.75 6.03 2.78
C GLY A 64 0.65 6.13 1.26
N THR A 65 -0.09 5.24 0.62
CA THR A 65 -0.36 5.28 -0.82
C THR A 65 -1.05 6.58 -1.24
N ALA A 66 -2.05 7.03 -0.50
CA ALA A 66 -2.75 8.29 -0.78
C ALA A 66 -1.86 9.52 -0.58
N ILE A 67 -1.03 9.54 0.48
CA ILE A 67 -0.04 10.60 0.71
C ILE A 67 0.94 10.67 -0.48
N ILE A 68 1.48 9.55 -0.92
CA ILE A 68 2.42 9.49 -2.05
C ILE A 68 1.74 9.90 -3.36
N ALA A 69 0.48 9.55 -3.57
CA ALA A 69 -0.27 10.00 -4.75
C ALA A 69 -0.43 11.54 -4.76
N ARG A 70 -0.72 12.15 -3.61
CA ARG A 70 -0.78 13.61 -3.43
C ARG A 70 0.56 14.26 -3.74
N GLU A 71 1.63 13.82 -3.11
CA GLU A 71 2.98 14.36 -3.35
C GLU A 71 3.41 14.20 -4.81
N THR A 72 2.97 13.11 -5.47
CA THR A 72 3.24 12.88 -6.90
C THR A 72 2.46 13.85 -7.77
N ALA A 73 1.19 14.11 -7.45
CA ALA A 73 0.38 15.10 -8.16
C ALA A 73 1.03 16.49 -8.07
N ASP A 74 1.46 16.90 -6.87
CA ASP A 74 2.17 18.16 -6.65
C ASP A 74 3.46 18.23 -7.45
N LEU A 75 4.28 17.17 -7.44
CA LEU A 75 5.55 17.10 -8.19
C LEU A 75 5.33 17.26 -9.70
N LEU A 76 4.26 16.70 -10.24
CA LEU A 76 3.94 16.70 -11.66
C LEU A 76 3.02 17.88 -12.07
N ASN A 77 2.71 18.81 -11.15
CA ASN A 77 1.77 19.90 -11.34
C ASN A 77 0.39 19.43 -11.86
N MET A 78 -0.09 18.31 -11.32
CA MET A 78 -1.41 17.75 -11.59
C MET A 78 -2.35 18.10 -10.44
N ASP A 79 -3.61 18.39 -10.74
CA ASP A 79 -4.63 18.56 -9.71
C ASP A 79 -5.12 17.17 -9.27
N LEU A 80 -4.94 16.85 -7.99
CA LEU A 80 -5.47 15.61 -7.44
C LEU A 80 -7.00 15.67 -7.25
N ASN A 81 -7.55 16.87 -7.01
CA ASN A 81 -8.97 17.07 -6.92
C ASN A 81 -9.62 16.90 -8.31
N GLY A 82 -10.55 15.97 -8.43
CA GLY A 82 -11.15 15.56 -9.68
C GLY A 82 -10.30 14.61 -10.54
N ALA A 83 -9.07 14.28 -10.15
CA ALA A 83 -8.24 13.31 -10.86
C ALA A 83 -8.92 11.94 -10.96
N ARG A 84 -8.83 11.33 -12.13
CA ARG A 84 -9.42 10.02 -12.43
C ARG A 84 -8.48 8.91 -12.00
N ILE A 85 -8.91 8.11 -11.04
CA ILE A 85 -8.08 7.05 -10.43
C ILE A 85 -8.68 5.68 -10.69
N VAL A 86 -7.83 4.73 -11.07
CA VAL A 86 -8.13 3.31 -11.20
C VAL A 86 -7.37 2.53 -10.14
N ILE A 87 -8.05 1.66 -9.40
CA ILE A 87 -7.44 0.82 -8.36
C ILE A 87 -7.62 -0.66 -8.72
N GLN A 88 -6.53 -1.32 -9.06
CA GLN A 88 -6.53 -2.77 -9.26
C GLN A 88 -6.25 -3.47 -7.93
N GLY A 89 -7.27 -4.11 -7.37
CA GLY A 89 -7.20 -4.75 -6.07
C GLY A 89 -7.92 -3.95 -4.97
N PHE A 90 -9.22 -4.15 -4.79
CA PHE A 90 -10.05 -3.52 -3.75
C PHE A 90 -10.10 -4.38 -2.49
N GLY A 91 -8.89 -4.75 -2.00
CA GLY A 91 -8.65 -5.37 -0.70
C GLY A 91 -8.31 -4.32 0.37
N ASN A 92 -7.63 -4.74 1.46
CA ASN A 92 -7.29 -3.83 2.56
C ASN A 92 -6.56 -2.55 2.07
N VAL A 93 -5.49 -2.69 1.30
CA VAL A 93 -4.71 -1.52 0.82
C VAL A 93 -5.52 -0.66 -0.13
N GLY A 94 -6.13 -1.28 -1.15
CA GLY A 94 -6.86 -0.54 -2.18
C GLY A 94 -8.13 0.14 -1.69
N SER A 95 -8.87 -0.46 -0.74
CA SER A 95 -10.07 0.18 -0.16
C SER A 95 -9.70 1.38 0.70
N PHE A 96 -8.67 1.27 1.56
CA PHE A 96 -8.21 2.43 2.34
C PHE A 96 -7.61 3.53 1.44
N ALA A 97 -6.78 3.17 0.46
CA ALA A 97 -6.24 4.14 -0.49
C ALA A 97 -7.36 4.87 -1.25
N GLY A 98 -8.35 4.11 -1.75
CA GLY A 98 -9.52 4.66 -2.42
C GLY A 98 -10.32 5.60 -1.54
N ASN A 99 -10.53 5.25 -0.27
CA ASN A 99 -11.24 6.11 0.67
C ASN A 99 -10.50 7.44 0.89
N PHE A 100 -9.21 7.39 1.22
CA PHE A 100 -8.42 8.60 1.47
C PHE A 100 -8.30 9.49 0.22
N LEU A 101 -8.12 8.90 -0.95
CA LEU A 101 -8.07 9.65 -2.21
C LEU A 101 -9.43 10.29 -2.54
N ASN A 102 -10.52 9.59 -2.27
CA ASN A 102 -11.87 10.14 -2.40
C ASN A 102 -12.11 11.32 -1.43
N GLU A 103 -11.65 11.22 -0.19
CA GLU A 103 -11.67 12.32 0.79
C GLU A 103 -10.84 13.54 0.34
N MET A 104 -9.78 13.32 -0.45
CA MET A 104 -8.95 14.36 -1.08
C MET A 104 -9.58 14.93 -2.37
N GLY A 105 -10.79 14.51 -2.74
CA GLY A 105 -11.56 15.02 -3.88
C GLY A 105 -11.28 14.29 -5.20
N SER A 106 -10.49 13.21 -5.21
CA SER A 106 -10.26 12.42 -6.43
C SER A 106 -11.48 11.59 -6.81
N LYS A 107 -11.62 11.28 -8.10
CA LYS A 107 -12.66 10.40 -8.64
C LYS A 107 -12.11 8.98 -8.83
N ILE A 108 -12.52 8.04 -7.98
CA ILE A 108 -12.20 6.63 -8.19
C ILE A 108 -13.15 6.07 -9.24
N ILE A 109 -12.70 6.02 -10.49
CA ILE A 109 -13.55 5.66 -11.64
C ILE A 109 -13.64 4.16 -11.89
N ALA A 110 -12.68 3.38 -11.42
CA ALA A 110 -12.75 1.93 -11.51
C ALA A 110 -11.99 1.26 -10.38
N VAL A 111 -12.52 0.12 -9.94
CA VAL A 111 -11.88 -0.77 -8.96
C VAL A 111 -12.02 -2.22 -9.39
N SER A 112 -11.10 -3.10 -8.95
CA SER A 112 -11.27 -4.55 -9.16
C SER A 112 -10.84 -5.37 -7.95
N ASN A 113 -11.33 -6.58 -7.87
CA ASN A 113 -10.87 -7.62 -6.96
C ASN A 113 -10.80 -8.98 -7.67
N VAL A 114 -10.62 -10.07 -6.93
CA VAL A 114 -10.53 -11.44 -7.50
C VAL A 114 -11.80 -11.87 -8.28
N ASN A 115 -12.93 -11.20 -8.07
CA ASN A 115 -14.21 -11.53 -8.68
C ASN A 115 -14.54 -10.69 -9.93
N GLY A 116 -13.65 -9.78 -10.33
CA GLY A 116 -13.84 -8.84 -11.45
C GLY A 116 -13.73 -7.39 -11.02
N GLY A 117 -14.14 -6.49 -11.88
CA GLY A 117 -14.08 -5.03 -11.64
C GLY A 117 -15.42 -4.34 -11.82
N LEU A 118 -15.45 -3.10 -11.36
CA LEU A 118 -16.53 -2.11 -11.56
C LEU A 118 -15.92 -0.85 -12.17
N ILE A 119 -16.63 -0.23 -13.10
CA ILE A 119 -16.27 1.06 -13.69
C ILE A 119 -17.47 2.01 -13.70
N ASP A 120 -17.23 3.23 -13.26
CA ASP A 120 -18.13 4.37 -13.42
C ASP A 120 -17.31 5.61 -13.79
N PRO A 121 -17.43 6.15 -15.01
CA PRO A 121 -16.65 7.31 -15.44
C PRO A 121 -16.89 8.58 -14.61
N ASP A 122 -18.05 8.68 -13.94
CA ASP A 122 -18.40 9.81 -13.08
C ASP A 122 -17.85 9.69 -11.67
N GLY A 123 -17.33 8.51 -11.31
CA GLY A 123 -16.75 8.16 -10.01
C GLY A 123 -17.68 7.27 -9.19
N LEU A 124 -17.12 6.26 -8.57
CA LEU A 124 -17.79 5.31 -7.67
C LEU A 124 -17.96 5.94 -6.28
N ASP A 125 -19.11 5.70 -5.64
CA ASP A 125 -19.33 6.01 -4.21
C ASP A 125 -18.50 5.04 -3.36
N ILE A 126 -17.31 5.47 -2.99
CA ILE A 126 -16.33 4.62 -2.30
C ILE A 126 -16.78 4.24 -0.88
N PRO A 127 -17.33 5.14 -0.04
CA PRO A 127 -17.88 4.74 1.26
C PRO A 127 -18.92 3.62 1.15
N SER A 128 -19.91 3.79 0.28
CA SER A 128 -20.96 2.77 0.06
C SER A 128 -20.42 1.48 -0.53
N LEU A 129 -19.42 1.56 -1.41
CA LEU A 129 -18.76 0.38 -1.98
C LEU A 129 -17.94 -0.40 -0.93
N ILE A 130 -17.28 0.28 -0.01
CA ILE A 130 -16.57 -0.35 1.12
C ILE A 130 -17.58 -1.11 2.01
N GLU A 131 -18.67 -0.46 2.41
CA GLU A 131 -19.73 -1.09 3.21
C GLU A 131 -20.30 -2.34 2.50
N HIS A 132 -20.60 -2.21 1.20
CA HIS A 132 -21.08 -3.33 0.38
C HIS A 132 -20.06 -4.49 0.38
N ASN A 133 -18.77 -4.17 0.17
CA ASN A 133 -17.70 -5.18 0.12
C ASN A 133 -17.48 -5.85 1.48
N GLU A 134 -17.58 -5.12 2.58
CA GLU A 134 -17.48 -5.68 3.94
C GLU A 134 -18.63 -6.63 4.25
N LYS A 135 -19.84 -6.27 3.88
CA LYS A 135 -21.05 -7.07 4.12
C LYS A 135 -21.11 -8.31 3.23
N ASN A 136 -20.82 -8.16 1.94
CA ASN A 136 -21.01 -9.22 0.94
C ASN A 136 -19.72 -9.98 0.60
N LYS A 137 -18.56 -9.52 1.09
CA LYS A 137 -17.21 -10.03 0.79
C LYS A 137 -16.88 -10.03 -0.71
N THR A 138 -17.53 -9.15 -1.45
CA THR A 138 -17.32 -8.95 -2.88
C THR A 138 -17.83 -7.58 -3.32
N ILE A 139 -17.20 -7.01 -4.35
CA ILE A 139 -17.70 -5.79 -5.01
C ILE A 139 -18.80 -6.10 -6.04
N LYS A 140 -18.97 -7.37 -6.40
CA LYS A 140 -19.99 -7.80 -7.37
C LYS A 140 -21.39 -7.55 -6.83
N GLY A 141 -22.26 -7.02 -7.67
CA GLY A 141 -23.65 -6.70 -7.29
C GLY A 141 -23.80 -5.36 -6.58
N PHE A 142 -22.77 -4.53 -6.51
CA PHE A 142 -22.91 -3.14 -6.12
C PHE A 142 -23.81 -2.39 -7.10
N SER A 143 -24.64 -1.49 -6.59
CA SER A 143 -25.71 -0.85 -7.37
C SER A 143 -25.22 0.18 -8.38
N GLN A 144 -23.98 0.68 -8.23
CA GLN A 144 -23.37 1.67 -9.10
C GLN A 144 -22.27 1.05 -9.97
N GLY A 145 -22.07 1.64 -11.14
CA GLY A 145 -21.04 1.23 -12.09
C GLY A 145 -21.43 0.03 -12.95
N LYS A 146 -20.60 -0.25 -13.94
CA LYS A 146 -20.72 -1.38 -14.85
C LYS A 146 -19.65 -2.41 -14.54
N ALA A 147 -19.97 -3.68 -14.63
CA ALA A 147 -19.00 -4.75 -14.47
C ALA A 147 -17.99 -4.76 -15.63
N ILE A 148 -16.71 -4.91 -15.28
CA ILE A 148 -15.60 -5.11 -16.24
C ILE A 148 -14.73 -6.29 -15.78
N SER A 149 -13.95 -6.84 -16.70
CA SER A 149 -13.01 -7.92 -16.38
C SER A 149 -11.72 -7.38 -15.73
N ASN A 150 -10.96 -8.29 -15.08
CA ASN A 150 -9.65 -7.94 -14.50
C ASN A 150 -8.60 -7.57 -15.56
N ASP A 151 -8.76 -8.02 -16.80
CA ASP A 151 -7.87 -7.65 -17.92
C ASP A 151 -8.18 -6.22 -18.42
N GLU A 152 -9.45 -5.84 -18.39
CA GLU A 152 -9.88 -4.50 -18.84
C GLU A 152 -9.52 -3.40 -17.86
N ILE A 153 -9.42 -3.68 -16.56
CA ILE A 153 -9.15 -2.66 -15.53
C ILE A 153 -7.85 -1.88 -15.80
N LEU A 154 -6.81 -2.57 -16.27
CA LEU A 154 -5.51 -1.96 -16.56
C LEU A 154 -5.52 -1.06 -17.80
N ASN A 155 -6.53 -1.23 -18.66
CA ASN A 155 -6.65 -0.49 -19.93
C ASN A 155 -7.53 0.74 -19.81
N VAL A 156 -8.16 0.94 -18.64
CA VAL A 156 -9.04 2.09 -18.39
C VAL A 156 -8.22 3.37 -18.43
N GLU A 157 -8.68 4.35 -19.22
CA GLU A 157 -8.06 5.66 -19.30
C GLU A 157 -8.20 6.41 -17.95
N CYS A 158 -7.07 6.81 -17.35
CA CYS A 158 -7.04 7.46 -16.06
C CYS A 158 -5.81 8.37 -15.89
N ASP A 159 -5.83 9.19 -14.86
CA ASP A 159 -4.65 9.97 -14.47
C ASP A 159 -3.71 9.11 -13.63
N PHE A 160 -4.25 8.38 -12.65
CA PHE A 160 -3.48 7.52 -11.76
C PHE A 160 -3.99 6.08 -11.81
N LEU A 161 -3.09 5.13 -12.06
CA LEU A 161 -3.32 3.70 -11.92
C LEU A 161 -2.64 3.20 -10.64
N ILE A 162 -3.39 2.57 -9.75
CA ILE A 162 -2.90 2.05 -8.47
C ILE A 162 -3.02 0.52 -8.46
N PRO A 163 -1.98 -0.22 -8.85
CA PRO A 163 -1.93 -1.67 -8.66
C PRO A 163 -1.72 -1.99 -7.17
N ALA A 164 -2.75 -2.54 -6.52
CA ALA A 164 -2.82 -2.85 -5.10
C ALA A 164 -3.14 -4.33 -4.79
N ALA A 165 -2.98 -5.23 -5.78
CA ALA A 165 -3.32 -6.65 -5.65
C ALA A 165 -2.08 -7.56 -5.61
N LEU A 166 -1.48 -7.83 -6.76
CA LEU A 166 -0.43 -8.83 -6.92
C LEU A 166 0.81 -8.25 -7.61
N GLY A 167 1.96 -8.91 -7.40
CA GLY A 167 3.17 -8.64 -8.16
C GLY A 167 3.06 -9.09 -9.62
N GLY A 168 3.83 -8.42 -10.50
CA GLY A 168 3.99 -8.80 -11.91
C GLY A 168 2.76 -8.59 -12.80
N VAL A 169 1.75 -7.85 -12.34
CA VAL A 169 0.52 -7.61 -13.11
C VAL A 169 0.73 -6.72 -14.32
N ILE A 170 1.75 -5.85 -14.28
CA ILE A 170 2.16 -5.01 -15.41
C ILE A 170 3.48 -5.56 -15.94
N HIS A 171 3.43 -6.09 -17.16
CA HIS A 171 4.54 -6.79 -17.79
C HIS A 171 4.63 -6.46 -19.28
N LYS A 172 5.70 -6.90 -19.94
CA LYS A 172 5.99 -6.59 -21.34
C LYS A 172 4.83 -6.87 -22.31
N MET A 173 3.98 -7.85 -21.99
CA MET A 173 2.87 -8.24 -22.89
C MET A 173 1.64 -7.33 -22.79
N ASN A 174 1.49 -6.55 -21.72
CA ASN A 174 0.32 -5.70 -21.51
C ASN A 174 0.66 -4.21 -21.30
N VAL A 175 1.92 -3.86 -21.08
CA VAL A 175 2.36 -2.49 -20.85
C VAL A 175 1.95 -1.50 -21.95
N ASP A 176 1.82 -1.97 -23.18
CA ASP A 176 1.40 -1.12 -24.32
C ASP A 176 -0.09 -0.76 -24.30
N LYS A 177 -0.89 -1.48 -23.53
CA LYS A 177 -2.33 -1.25 -23.40
C LYS A 177 -2.68 -0.27 -22.27
N LEU A 178 -1.71 0.09 -21.44
CA LEU A 178 -1.95 1.03 -20.33
C LEU A 178 -2.23 2.43 -20.88
N ASN A 179 -3.25 3.07 -20.32
CA ASN A 179 -3.68 4.41 -20.68
C ASN A 179 -3.76 5.29 -19.41
N CYS A 180 -2.62 5.51 -18.77
CA CYS A 180 -2.49 6.29 -17.55
C CYS A 180 -1.28 7.23 -17.65
N LYS A 181 -1.28 8.29 -16.84
CA LYS A 181 -0.15 9.23 -16.73
C LYS A 181 0.84 8.79 -15.65
N VAL A 182 0.30 8.24 -14.57
CA VAL A 182 1.06 7.87 -13.37
C VAL A 182 0.66 6.49 -12.89
N ILE A 183 1.65 5.70 -12.46
CA ILE A 183 1.44 4.41 -11.76
C ILE A 183 1.96 4.56 -10.33
N ILE A 184 1.11 4.28 -9.33
CA ILE A 184 1.45 4.31 -7.90
C ILE A 184 1.44 2.86 -7.39
N GLU A 185 2.60 2.27 -7.19
CA GLU A 185 2.75 0.85 -6.85
C GLU A 185 2.40 0.55 -5.39
N ALA A 186 1.13 0.27 -5.10
CA ALA A 186 0.70 -0.08 -3.74
C ALA A 186 0.96 -1.56 -3.39
N ALA A 187 0.94 -2.47 -4.36
CA ALA A 187 1.39 -3.85 -4.19
C ALA A 187 2.92 -3.95 -4.26
N ASN A 188 3.48 -5.10 -3.86
CA ASN A 188 4.92 -5.36 -4.01
C ASN A 188 5.22 -5.84 -5.44
N GLY A 189 6.12 -5.13 -6.13
CA GLY A 189 6.60 -5.46 -7.47
C GLY A 189 5.50 -5.64 -8.53
N PRO A 190 4.49 -4.77 -8.63
CA PRO A 190 3.41 -4.94 -9.60
C PRO A 190 3.87 -4.68 -11.03
N VAL A 191 4.87 -3.82 -11.22
CA VAL A 191 5.53 -3.58 -12.52
C VAL A 191 6.79 -4.40 -12.61
N THR A 192 6.90 -5.21 -13.66
CA THR A 192 8.13 -5.98 -13.92
C THR A 192 9.24 -5.08 -14.47
N PRO A 193 10.55 -5.39 -14.21
CA PRO A 193 11.64 -4.56 -14.70
C PRO A 193 11.59 -4.28 -16.22
N PRO A 194 11.30 -5.24 -17.11
CA PRO A 194 11.18 -4.93 -18.54
C PRO A 194 10.02 -4.01 -18.88
N ALA A 195 8.94 -3.99 -18.09
CA ALA A 195 7.83 -3.06 -18.29
C ALA A 195 8.18 -1.67 -17.76
N ASP A 196 8.91 -1.57 -16.66
CA ASP A 196 9.39 -0.31 -16.09
C ASP A 196 10.24 0.50 -17.10
N ASP A 197 11.17 -0.17 -17.79
CA ASP A 197 11.96 0.43 -18.86
C ASP A 197 11.10 0.98 -20.03
N ILE A 198 10.03 0.26 -20.38
CA ILE A 198 9.11 0.69 -21.43
C ILE A 198 8.29 1.90 -20.97
N LEU A 199 7.77 1.86 -19.73
CA LEU A 199 6.99 2.95 -19.14
C LEU A 199 7.81 4.24 -19.04
N PHE A 200 9.05 4.13 -18.59
CA PHE A 200 9.98 5.26 -18.52
C PHE A 200 10.19 5.91 -19.89
N LYS A 201 10.42 5.11 -20.95
CA LYS A 201 10.57 5.60 -22.32
C LYS A 201 9.30 6.24 -22.88
N LYS A 202 8.12 5.80 -22.42
CA LYS A 202 6.82 6.37 -22.77
C LYS A 202 6.48 7.63 -21.99
N GLY A 203 7.29 8.03 -20.99
CA GLY A 203 7.01 9.16 -20.13
C GLY A 203 5.89 8.89 -19.10
N ILE A 204 5.53 7.64 -18.87
CA ILE A 204 4.60 7.26 -17.79
C ILE A 204 5.38 7.23 -16.48
N HIS A 205 4.95 8.04 -15.53
CA HIS A 205 5.64 8.17 -14.25
C HIS A 205 5.32 7.00 -13.32
N VAL A 206 6.33 6.23 -12.91
CA VAL A 206 6.15 5.10 -11.99
C VAL A 206 6.72 5.46 -10.63
N VAL A 207 5.85 5.51 -9.61
CA VAL A 207 6.25 5.65 -8.20
C VAL A 207 6.41 4.27 -7.60
N PRO A 208 7.64 3.89 -7.19
CA PRO A 208 7.95 2.52 -6.83
C PRO A 208 7.31 2.08 -5.51
N ASP A 209 7.07 0.78 -5.39
CA ASP A 209 6.49 0.11 -4.23
C ASP A 209 7.25 0.38 -2.93
N ILE A 210 8.59 0.34 -2.96
CA ILE A 210 9.45 0.61 -1.81
C ILE A 210 9.16 1.99 -1.16
N LEU A 211 8.68 2.96 -1.92
CA LEU A 211 8.25 4.26 -1.42
C LEU A 211 6.76 4.27 -1.12
N THR A 212 5.93 3.79 -2.04
CA THR A 212 4.47 3.91 -1.98
C THR A 212 3.85 3.13 -0.82
N ASN A 213 4.24 1.86 -0.64
CA ASN A 213 3.65 1.00 0.38
C ASN A 213 4.40 1.02 1.73
N ALA A 214 5.41 1.88 1.87
CA ALA A 214 6.20 2.02 3.09
C ALA A 214 5.39 2.44 4.33
N GLY A 215 4.15 2.95 4.16
CA GLY A 215 3.29 3.32 5.28
C GLY A 215 3.06 2.18 6.26
N GLY A 216 2.85 0.97 5.76
CA GLY A 216 2.64 -0.21 6.59
C GLY A 216 3.85 -0.54 7.48
N VAL A 217 5.05 -0.59 6.92
CA VAL A 217 6.27 -0.88 7.68
C VAL A 217 6.65 0.27 8.61
N THR A 218 6.36 1.52 8.22
CA THR A 218 6.59 2.70 9.07
C THR A 218 5.75 2.63 10.34
N VAL A 219 4.46 2.30 10.26
CA VAL A 219 3.63 2.14 11.46
C VAL A 219 3.99 0.86 12.24
N SER A 220 4.49 -0.19 11.59
CA SER A 220 5.09 -1.32 12.31
C SER A 220 6.31 -0.89 13.14
N TYR A 221 7.17 -0.03 12.60
CA TYR A 221 8.27 0.56 13.37
C TYR A 221 7.76 1.41 14.55
N PHE A 222 6.70 2.19 14.35
CA PHE A 222 6.08 2.95 15.43
C PHE A 222 5.49 2.04 16.52
N GLU A 223 4.87 0.92 16.14
CA GLU A 223 4.40 -0.09 17.09
C GLU A 223 5.57 -0.61 17.95
N TRP A 224 6.70 -0.93 17.33
CA TRP A 224 7.90 -1.36 18.03
C TRP A 224 8.41 -0.29 19.00
N VAL A 225 8.50 0.99 18.57
CA VAL A 225 8.92 2.13 19.43
C VAL A 225 7.98 2.28 20.61
N GLN A 226 6.65 2.27 20.39
CA GLN A 226 5.64 2.38 21.46
C GLN A 226 5.79 1.24 22.47
N ASN A 227 6.07 0.02 22.02
CA ASN A 227 6.29 -1.13 22.89
C ASN A 227 7.57 -1.00 23.72
N LEU A 228 8.65 -0.45 23.18
CA LEU A 228 9.88 -0.18 23.93
C LEU A 228 9.70 0.94 24.95
N GLN A 229 8.91 1.95 24.61
CA GLN A 229 8.59 3.06 25.50
C GLN A 229 7.53 2.70 26.56
N GLN A 230 6.82 1.58 26.38
CA GLN A 230 5.65 1.19 27.18
C GLN A 230 4.59 2.30 27.24
N PHE A 231 4.43 3.00 26.12
CA PHE A 231 3.51 4.13 25.97
C PHE A 231 2.84 4.10 24.61
N GLN A 232 1.52 4.16 24.58
CA GLN A 232 0.73 4.18 23.35
C GLN A 232 0.49 5.60 22.86
N TRP A 233 0.64 5.80 21.57
CA TRP A 233 0.28 7.05 20.89
C TRP A 233 -1.18 7.00 20.44
N THR A 234 -1.81 8.15 20.35
CA THR A 234 -3.11 8.30 19.72
C THR A 234 -3.02 8.02 18.22
N GLU A 235 -4.14 7.71 17.59
CA GLU A 235 -4.17 7.49 16.15
C GLU A 235 -3.73 8.73 15.36
N ASP A 236 -4.11 9.93 15.81
CA ASP A 236 -3.70 11.20 15.21
C ASP A 236 -2.18 11.40 15.28
N GLU A 237 -1.55 11.06 16.40
CA GLU A 237 -0.08 11.12 16.54
C GLU A 237 0.61 10.14 15.59
N VAL A 238 0.09 8.92 15.47
CA VAL A 238 0.61 7.91 14.53
C VAL A 238 0.48 8.41 13.10
N ASN A 239 -0.71 8.91 12.71
CA ASN A 239 -0.97 9.40 11.37
C ASN A 239 -0.14 10.63 11.01
N ALA A 240 0.02 11.60 11.92
CA ALA A 240 0.86 12.78 11.69
C ALA A 240 2.34 12.42 11.53
N LYS A 241 2.84 11.49 12.34
CA LYS A 241 4.22 10.98 12.23
C LYS A 241 4.42 10.19 10.94
N LEU A 242 3.43 9.39 10.53
CA LEU A 242 3.43 8.67 9.26
C LEU A 242 3.53 9.63 8.10
N GLU A 243 2.66 10.63 8.04
CA GLU A 243 2.66 11.64 6.99
C GLU A 243 4.02 12.35 6.88
N SER A 244 4.53 12.84 8.00
CA SER A 244 5.85 13.49 8.04
C SER A 244 6.96 12.60 7.47
N LYS A 245 6.97 11.29 7.78
CA LYS A 245 7.97 10.33 7.28
C LYS A 245 7.80 10.05 5.79
N MET A 246 6.56 9.85 5.33
CA MET A 246 6.28 9.57 3.91
C MET A 246 6.63 10.75 3.03
N VAL A 247 6.24 11.97 3.42
CA VAL A 247 6.56 13.21 2.69
C VAL A 247 8.07 13.46 2.64
N ALA A 248 8.77 13.28 3.77
CA ALA A 248 10.23 13.45 3.80
C ALA A 248 10.93 12.45 2.86
N ALA A 249 10.52 11.17 2.89
CA ALA A 249 11.08 10.15 2.00
C ALA A 249 10.79 10.43 0.53
N PHE A 250 9.56 10.88 0.20
CA PHE A 250 9.19 11.24 -1.16
C PHE A 250 10.06 12.40 -1.69
N LYS A 251 10.24 13.45 -0.89
CA LYS A 251 11.09 14.60 -1.27
C LYS A 251 12.55 14.21 -1.50
N GLU A 252 13.10 13.34 -0.66
CA GLU A 252 14.48 12.86 -0.81
C GLU A 252 14.66 12.06 -2.11
N VAL A 253 13.72 11.13 -2.39
CA VAL A 253 13.72 10.35 -3.63
C VAL A 253 13.49 11.24 -4.86
N GLY A 254 12.57 12.21 -4.78
CA GLY A 254 12.31 13.17 -5.85
C GLY A 254 13.52 14.04 -6.18
N ASN A 255 14.23 14.51 -5.15
CA ASN A 255 15.48 15.26 -5.33
C ASN A 255 16.57 14.40 -6.00
N MET A 256 16.73 13.15 -5.57
CA MET A 256 17.66 12.20 -6.20
C MET A 256 17.29 11.94 -7.66
N MET A 257 16.01 11.71 -7.96
CA MET A 257 15.50 11.53 -9.32
C MET A 257 15.87 12.69 -10.22
N THR A 258 15.60 13.92 -9.77
CA THR A 258 15.89 15.15 -10.55
C THR A 258 17.38 15.37 -10.70
N SER A 259 18.17 15.21 -9.63
CA SER A 259 19.62 15.48 -9.66
C SER A 259 20.42 14.49 -10.51
N LYS A 260 19.91 13.26 -10.68
CA LYS A 260 20.56 12.18 -11.43
C LYS A 260 19.91 11.92 -12.79
N ASP A 261 18.85 12.65 -13.14
CA ASP A 261 18.09 12.47 -14.38
C ASP A 261 17.72 10.98 -14.60
N THR A 262 17.05 10.38 -13.61
CA THR A 262 16.76 8.94 -13.60
C THR A 262 15.31 8.65 -13.21
N SER A 263 14.88 7.40 -13.33
CA SER A 263 13.54 7.01 -12.88
C SER A 263 13.43 7.10 -11.35
N MET A 264 12.22 7.34 -10.84
CA MET A 264 11.96 7.40 -9.39
C MET A 264 12.32 6.06 -8.69
N ARG A 265 12.17 4.93 -9.37
CA ARG A 265 12.63 3.63 -8.86
C ARG A 265 14.14 3.58 -8.65
N MET A 266 14.92 3.98 -9.64
CA MET A 266 16.38 4.01 -9.52
C MET A 266 16.84 5.02 -8.47
N ALA A 267 16.17 6.16 -8.37
CA ALA A 267 16.41 7.15 -7.32
C ALA A 267 16.14 6.58 -5.92
N ALA A 268 15.03 5.84 -5.73
CA ALA A 268 14.71 5.21 -4.46
C ALA A 268 15.76 4.16 -4.05
N PHE A 269 16.24 3.35 -4.99
CA PHE A 269 17.33 2.41 -4.72
C PHE A 269 18.64 3.14 -4.40
N ALA A 270 18.98 4.20 -5.12
CA ALA A 270 20.19 4.99 -4.85
C ALA A 270 20.17 5.56 -3.42
N VAL A 271 19.08 6.21 -3.02
CA VAL A 271 18.90 6.71 -1.65
C VAL A 271 19.06 5.61 -0.60
N ALA A 272 18.46 4.44 -0.83
CA ALA A 272 18.54 3.33 0.10
C ALA A 272 19.97 2.77 0.21
N ILE A 273 20.65 2.60 -0.92
CA ILE A 273 22.05 2.10 -0.96
C ILE A 273 22.99 3.09 -0.29
N ASP A 274 22.87 4.40 -0.59
CA ASP A 274 23.70 5.43 0.03
C ASP A 274 23.58 5.43 1.56
N ARG A 275 22.36 5.29 2.09
CA ARG A 275 22.14 5.21 3.54
C ARG A 275 22.84 4.01 4.17
N VAL A 276 22.78 2.86 3.52
CA VAL A 276 23.43 1.63 4.00
C VAL A 276 24.94 1.79 3.89
N ALA A 277 25.48 2.21 2.74
CA ALA A 277 26.91 2.41 2.51
C ALA A 277 27.51 3.38 3.54
N ASN A 278 26.91 4.56 3.70
CA ASN A 278 27.35 5.53 4.70
C ASN A 278 27.34 4.98 6.12
N SER A 279 26.36 4.14 6.45
CA SER A 279 26.30 3.50 7.77
C SER A 279 27.45 2.50 7.98
N PHE A 280 27.86 1.77 6.93
CA PHE A 280 29.02 0.88 6.98
C PHE A 280 30.33 1.69 7.13
N GLU A 281 30.53 2.73 6.33
CA GLU A 281 31.71 3.59 6.41
C GLU A 281 31.87 4.23 7.79
N LEU A 282 30.77 4.76 8.36
CA LEU A 282 30.79 5.36 9.71
C LEU A 282 31.12 4.34 10.81
N ARG A 283 30.86 3.07 10.59
CA ARG A 283 31.20 1.98 11.52
C ARG A 283 32.61 1.41 11.30
N GLY A 284 33.30 1.85 10.25
CA GLY A 284 34.64 1.39 9.92
C GLY A 284 34.71 -0.04 9.37
N VAL A 285 33.66 -0.49 8.68
CA VAL A 285 33.56 -1.80 8.03
C VAL A 285 33.41 -1.63 6.53
#